data_4d94d4cdffef920556ab59f3ceeb3a7e
#
_entry.id   4d94d4cdffef920556ab59f3ceeb3a7e
#
_cell.length_a   1.000
_cell.length_b   1.000
_cell.length_c   1.000
_cell.angle_alpha   90.00
_cell.angle_beta   90.00
_cell.angle_gamma   90.00
#
_symmetry.space_group_name_H-M   'P 1'
#
loop_
_entity.id
_entity.type
_entity.pdbx_description
1 polymer ?
#
loop_
_entity_poly.entity_id
_entity_poly.type
_entity_poly.pdbx_seq_one_letter_code
_entity_poly.pdbx_strand_id
1 'polypeptide(L)'
;ARIFRLDDNPNGDGTSGIYVYGSQWEASSSYPTSYIPTYSTSATRAGDISSKADASADINSTEGVLYAEIAALANGGVNRKISLNDGTGDNSVVMFYYSLSDYIFFQVYKAGTRILNLSVNNVDKSILHKIAFKYKNSDYSVWIDGVELLTDSLADNIPANTLNKLSFDGGVGAYPFNGKVNEVQVYKEALTDAELITLTTI
;
A
#
# COMPACT_ATOMS: atom_id res chain seq x y z
N ALA A 1 -15.66 -21.56 7.39
CA ALA A 1 -14.43 -22.15 6.87
C ALA A 1 -14.38 -23.62 7.35
N ARG A 2 -14.21 -24.57 6.42
CA ARG A 2 -13.95 -25.97 6.78
C ARG A 2 -12.45 -26.14 6.83
N ILE A 3 -11.90 -26.33 8.01
CA ILE A 3 -10.46 -26.55 8.20
C ILE A 3 -10.06 -27.98 7.83
N PHE A 4 -10.94 -28.97 8.00
CA PHE A 4 -10.73 -30.37 7.58
C PHE A 4 -12.05 -31.03 7.23
N ARG A 5 -12.09 -31.78 6.15
CA ARG A 5 -13.02 -32.87 5.90
C ARG A 5 -12.19 -34.14 5.85
N LEU A 6 -12.10 -34.82 6.95
CA LEU A 6 -11.70 -36.21 6.96
C LEU A 6 -12.91 -36.95 6.49
N ASP A 7 -12.83 -37.57 5.35
CA ASP A 7 -13.85 -38.29 4.62
C ASP A 7 -15.28 -38.43 5.25
N ASP A 8 -16.23 -38.97 4.52
CA ASP A 8 -17.63 -39.06 5.00
C ASP A 8 -17.85 -40.17 6.05
N ASN A 9 -16.81 -40.66 6.72
CA ASN A 9 -16.97 -41.61 7.80
C ASN A 9 -16.96 -40.91 9.16
N PRO A 10 -18.14 -40.65 9.76
CA PRO A 10 -18.21 -39.97 11.06
C PRO A 10 -17.74 -40.83 12.25
N ASN A 11 -17.45 -42.12 12.02
CA ASN A 11 -17.20 -43.06 13.08
C ASN A 11 -15.74 -43.42 13.29
N GLY A 12 -14.77 -42.76 12.68
CA GLY A 12 -13.36 -43.02 12.90
C GLY A 12 -13.01 -44.50 13.25
N ASP A 13 -11.79 -44.89 13.21
CA ASP A 13 -11.34 -46.24 13.59
C ASP A 13 -11.16 -46.37 15.12
N GLY A 14 -11.39 -45.32 15.90
CA GLY A 14 -11.23 -45.27 17.35
C GLY A 14 -9.78 -45.29 17.85
N THR A 15 -8.81 -45.37 16.92
CA THR A 15 -7.38 -45.46 17.25
C THR A 15 -6.54 -44.42 16.56
N SER A 16 -6.93 -44.00 15.36
CA SER A 16 -6.25 -42.95 14.62
C SER A 16 -6.67 -41.54 15.09
N GLY A 17 -5.74 -40.66 15.25
CA GLY A 17 -6.00 -39.26 15.64
C GLY A 17 -5.05 -38.31 14.97
N ILE A 18 -5.43 -37.04 14.93
CA ILE A 18 -4.59 -35.94 14.51
C ILE A 18 -4.44 -34.95 15.66
N TYR A 19 -3.24 -34.41 15.79
CA TYR A 19 -3.01 -33.30 16.68
C TYR A 19 -3.27 -32.01 15.91
N VAL A 20 -4.24 -31.20 16.37
CA VAL A 20 -4.52 -29.88 15.80
C VAL A 20 -4.00 -28.83 16.76
N TYR A 21 -3.10 -27.99 16.28
CA TYR A 21 -2.55 -26.89 17.06
C TYR A 21 -2.71 -25.58 16.28
N GLY A 22 -3.02 -24.49 16.99
CA GLY A 22 -3.03 -23.17 16.40
C GLY A 22 -4.19 -22.91 15.43
N SER A 23 -5.35 -23.56 15.64
CA SER A 23 -6.55 -23.16 14.90
C SER A 23 -6.96 -21.75 15.28
N GLN A 24 -7.26 -20.89 14.27
CA GLN A 24 -7.63 -19.50 14.46
C GLN A 24 -8.90 -19.20 13.68
N TRP A 25 -9.86 -18.58 14.34
CA TRP A 25 -11.05 -18.02 13.73
C TRP A 25 -10.91 -16.50 13.68
N GLU A 26 -10.99 -15.94 12.48
CA GLU A 26 -10.90 -14.49 12.25
C GLU A 26 -12.22 -13.97 11.70
N ALA A 27 -12.92 -13.16 12.50
CA ALA A 27 -14.15 -12.52 12.05
C ALA A 27 -13.81 -11.40 11.06
N SER A 28 -14.48 -11.41 9.90
CA SER A 28 -14.39 -10.34 8.89
C SER A 28 -13.02 -10.16 8.23
N SER A 29 -12.11 -11.15 8.33
CA SER A 29 -10.84 -11.11 7.60
C SER A 29 -11.01 -11.69 6.20
N SER A 30 -10.48 -11.00 5.19
CA SER A 30 -10.47 -11.47 3.80
C SER A 30 -9.29 -12.42 3.50
N TYR A 31 -8.35 -12.56 4.43
CA TYR A 31 -7.16 -13.40 4.33
C TYR A 31 -6.69 -13.83 5.72
N PRO A 32 -6.01 -14.97 5.85
CA PRO A 32 -5.50 -15.41 7.13
C PRO A 32 -4.36 -14.48 7.60
N THR A 33 -4.41 -14.11 8.88
CA THR A 33 -3.32 -13.38 9.52
C THR A 33 -2.38 -14.34 10.27
N SER A 34 -1.29 -13.84 10.84
CA SER A 34 -0.41 -14.67 11.65
C SER A 34 -1.11 -15.14 12.94
N TYR A 35 -0.78 -16.34 13.36
CA TYR A 35 -1.39 -16.96 14.53
C TYR A 35 -1.21 -16.14 15.81
N ILE A 36 -2.30 -15.96 16.56
CA ILE A 36 -2.31 -15.35 17.88
C ILE A 36 -2.83 -16.37 18.88
N PRO A 37 -2.04 -16.78 19.89
CA PRO A 37 -2.53 -17.66 20.93
C PRO A 37 -3.60 -16.96 21.78
N THR A 38 -4.79 -17.55 21.83
CA THR A 38 -5.91 -17.07 22.65
C THR A 38 -6.16 -18.03 23.80
N TYR A 39 -5.71 -17.71 24.98
CA TYR A 39 -5.88 -18.53 26.18
C TYR A 39 -7.29 -18.33 26.77
N SER A 40 -8.31 -18.93 26.14
CA SER A 40 -9.72 -18.89 26.57
C SER A 40 -10.43 -17.54 26.47
N THR A 41 -9.82 -16.52 25.88
CA THR A 41 -10.44 -15.22 25.61
C THR A 41 -10.16 -14.79 24.19
N SER A 42 -11.05 -13.97 23.59
CA SER A 42 -10.78 -13.37 22.30
C SER A 42 -9.57 -12.41 22.40
N ALA A 43 -8.70 -12.44 21.42
CA ALA A 43 -7.63 -11.46 21.26
C ALA A 43 -7.93 -10.56 20.05
N THR A 44 -7.71 -9.26 20.21
CA THR A 44 -7.76 -8.31 19.10
C THR A 44 -6.33 -8.04 18.65
N ARG A 45 -6.07 -8.26 17.37
CA ARG A 45 -4.81 -7.85 16.78
C ARG A 45 -4.89 -6.36 16.40
N ALA A 46 -3.94 -5.57 16.88
CA ALA A 46 -3.70 -4.25 16.32
C ALA A 46 -3.17 -4.43 14.88
N GLY A 47 -3.59 -3.56 13.97
CA GLY A 47 -3.03 -3.52 12.62
C GLY A 47 -1.53 -3.27 12.67
N ASP A 48 -0.76 -3.93 11.80
CA ASP A 48 0.66 -3.65 11.67
C ASP A 48 0.81 -2.24 11.08
N ILE A 49 1.50 -1.35 11.81
CA ILE A 49 1.82 0.00 11.37
C ILE A 49 3.27 0.01 10.94
N SER A 50 3.52 0.16 9.65
CA SER A 50 4.87 0.36 9.12
C SER A 50 5.05 1.82 8.73
N SER A 51 6.04 2.47 9.31
CA SER A 51 6.39 3.85 8.97
C SER A 51 7.84 4.15 9.35
N LYS A 52 8.47 5.07 8.61
CA LYS A 52 9.73 5.71 8.98
C LYS A 52 9.44 7.17 9.27
N ALA A 53 9.43 7.54 10.55
CA ALA A 53 9.45 8.92 10.99
C ALA A 53 10.87 9.51 10.84
N ASP A 54 10.98 10.83 10.85
CA ASP A 54 12.24 11.58 10.70
C ASP A 54 13.00 11.25 9.40
N ALA A 55 12.23 11.04 8.33
CA ALA A 55 12.76 10.82 6.99
C ALA A 55 13.04 12.13 6.22
N SER A 56 13.10 13.28 6.90
CA SER A 56 13.34 14.59 6.28
C SER A 56 14.68 14.67 5.53
N ALA A 57 15.66 13.88 5.95
CA ALA A 57 16.93 13.76 5.24
C ALA A 57 16.83 12.95 3.94
N ASP A 58 15.81 12.11 3.82
CA ASP A 58 15.61 11.19 2.70
C ASP A 58 14.53 11.64 1.73
N ILE A 59 13.71 12.64 2.11
CA ILE A 59 12.59 13.16 1.32
C ILE A 59 12.86 14.61 0.94
N ASN A 60 12.68 14.93 -0.35
CA ASN A 60 12.57 16.31 -0.81
C ASN A 60 11.07 16.60 -1.02
N SER A 61 10.54 17.62 -0.33
CA SER A 61 9.11 17.95 -0.38
C SER A 61 8.68 18.57 -1.71
N THR A 62 9.62 19.19 -2.43
CA THR A 62 9.29 19.96 -3.64
C THR A 62 9.37 19.12 -4.92
N GLU A 63 10.13 18.06 -4.91
CA GLU A 63 10.26 17.13 -6.03
C GLU A 63 10.77 15.76 -5.56
N GLY A 64 10.55 14.75 -6.36
CA GLY A 64 11.08 13.42 -6.10
C GLY A 64 10.29 12.32 -6.81
N VAL A 65 10.58 11.09 -6.42
CA VAL A 65 9.84 9.90 -6.86
C VAL A 65 9.53 9.02 -5.66
N LEU A 66 8.27 8.64 -5.52
CA LEU A 66 7.85 7.55 -4.66
C LEU A 66 7.69 6.31 -5.54
N TYR A 67 8.58 5.35 -5.37
CA TYR A 67 8.54 4.05 -6.06
C TYR A 67 8.08 2.96 -5.11
N ALA A 68 7.27 2.04 -5.61
CA ALA A 68 6.89 0.83 -4.90
C ALA A 68 6.65 -0.35 -5.84
N GLU A 69 7.14 -1.52 -5.46
CA GLU A 69 6.78 -2.80 -6.06
C GLU A 69 5.81 -3.52 -5.12
N ILE A 70 4.52 -3.50 -5.47
CA ILE A 70 3.42 -3.84 -4.57
C ILE A 70 2.30 -4.61 -5.25
N ALA A 71 1.58 -5.42 -4.45
CA ALA A 71 0.31 -6.03 -4.82
C ALA A 71 -0.69 -6.01 -3.67
N ALA A 72 -1.97 -5.92 -3.98
CA ALA A 72 -3.01 -6.14 -2.98
C ALA A 72 -3.19 -7.64 -2.73
N LEU A 73 -3.64 -8.02 -1.52
CA LEU A 73 -4.01 -9.41 -1.24
C LEU A 73 -5.38 -9.80 -1.82
N ALA A 74 -6.20 -8.80 -2.18
CA ALA A 74 -7.48 -8.96 -2.84
C ALA A 74 -7.86 -7.67 -3.58
N ASN A 75 -8.66 -7.80 -4.65
CA ASN A 75 -9.08 -6.66 -5.49
C ASN A 75 -10.10 -5.72 -4.82
N GLY A 76 -10.73 -6.12 -3.73
CA GLY A 76 -11.75 -5.33 -3.03
C GLY A 76 -11.41 -5.03 -1.56
N GLY A 77 -12.39 -4.47 -0.86
CA GLY A 77 -12.36 -4.27 0.59
C GLY A 77 -12.15 -2.82 1.02
N VAL A 78 -10.94 -2.43 1.34
CA VAL A 78 -10.60 -1.08 1.83
C VAL A 78 -9.55 -0.42 0.95
N ASN A 79 -9.48 0.90 0.99
CA ASN A 79 -8.35 1.62 0.39
C ASN A 79 -7.04 1.20 1.07
N ARG A 80 -5.97 1.08 0.30
CA ARG A 80 -4.63 0.73 0.79
C ARG A 80 -3.64 1.77 0.31
N LYS A 81 -3.05 2.51 1.25
CA LYS A 81 -2.25 3.70 0.95
C LYS A 81 -0.79 3.53 1.32
N ILE A 82 0.08 4.11 0.50
CA ILE A 82 1.47 4.41 0.83
C ILE A 82 1.64 5.91 0.62
N SER A 83 2.26 6.60 1.57
CA SER A 83 2.40 8.05 1.50
C SER A 83 3.75 8.57 1.99
N LEU A 84 4.21 9.66 1.36
CA LEU A 84 5.13 10.61 1.97
C LEU A 84 4.30 11.72 2.58
N ASN A 85 4.49 12.04 3.86
CA ASN A 85 3.60 12.97 4.56
C ASN A 85 4.34 13.75 5.66
N ASP A 86 3.64 14.70 6.28
CA ASP A 86 4.11 15.51 7.40
C ASP A 86 3.69 14.98 8.78
N GLY A 87 3.17 13.75 8.83
CA GLY A 87 2.62 13.12 10.04
C GLY A 87 1.15 13.45 10.29
N THR A 88 0.53 14.31 9.48
CA THR A 88 -0.91 14.60 9.51
C THR A 88 -1.58 14.05 8.25
N GLY A 89 -1.65 14.38 7.22
CA GLY A 89 -2.31 14.04 5.96
C GLY A 89 -2.65 15.30 5.19
N ASP A 90 -2.40 16.45 5.80
CA ASP A 90 -2.65 17.75 5.19
C ASP A 90 -1.63 18.07 4.09
N ASN A 91 -0.40 17.60 4.28
CA ASN A 91 0.62 17.65 3.23
C ASN A 91 1.10 16.24 2.95
N SER A 92 0.81 15.75 1.76
CA SER A 92 1.17 14.38 1.40
C SER A 92 1.24 14.11 -0.10
N VAL A 93 2.14 13.22 -0.47
CA VAL A 93 2.20 12.53 -1.77
C VAL A 93 1.74 11.12 -1.53
N VAL A 94 0.65 10.69 -2.16
CA VAL A 94 -0.03 9.42 -1.84
C VAL A 94 -0.25 8.61 -3.10
N MET A 95 0.09 7.33 -3.06
CA MET A 95 -0.40 6.33 -3.99
C MET A 95 -1.30 5.34 -3.26
N PHE A 96 -2.40 4.91 -3.88
CA PHE A 96 -3.27 3.94 -3.23
C PHE A 96 -4.12 3.11 -4.18
N TYR A 97 -4.34 1.86 -3.79
CA TYR A 97 -5.34 0.98 -4.37
C TYR A 97 -6.73 1.32 -3.85
N TYR A 98 -7.63 1.63 -4.76
CA TYR A 98 -9.01 1.99 -4.41
C TYR A 98 -9.84 0.74 -4.07
N SER A 99 -10.74 0.89 -3.10
CA SER A 99 -11.51 -0.24 -2.53
C SER A 99 -12.58 -0.82 -3.45
N LEU A 100 -13.19 0.00 -4.30
CA LEU A 100 -14.43 -0.36 -5.01
C LEU A 100 -14.22 -0.73 -6.49
N SER A 101 -13.02 -0.55 -7.04
CA SER A 101 -12.76 -0.74 -8.47
C SER A 101 -11.28 -0.97 -8.73
N ASP A 102 -10.94 -1.34 -9.96
CA ASP A 102 -9.57 -1.61 -10.42
C ASP A 102 -8.77 -0.32 -10.67
N TYR A 103 -8.94 0.68 -9.79
CA TYR A 103 -8.24 1.94 -9.87
C TYR A 103 -7.05 2.00 -8.90
N ILE A 104 -5.97 2.58 -9.38
CA ILE A 104 -4.89 3.11 -8.56
C ILE A 104 -4.95 4.62 -8.64
N PHE A 105 -4.97 5.29 -7.50
CA PHE A 105 -4.97 6.75 -7.42
C PHE A 105 -3.61 7.27 -6.97
N PHE A 106 -3.27 8.43 -7.51
CA PHE A 106 -2.08 9.20 -7.19
C PHE A 106 -2.52 10.62 -6.84
N GLN A 107 -2.30 11.01 -5.60
CA GLN A 107 -2.82 12.26 -5.06
C GLN A 107 -1.73 13.05 -4.37
N VAL A 108 -1.83 14.38 -4.47
CA VAL A 108 -1.00 15.30 -3.70
C VAL A 108 -1.91 16.24 -2.94
N TYR A 109 -1.64 16.38 -1.65
CA TYR A 109 -2.33 17.30 -0.76
C TYR A 109 -1.36 18.38 -0.28
N LYS A 110 -1.84 19.62 -0.23
CA LYS A 110 -1.15 20.81 0.30
C LYS A 110 -2.07 21.56 1.23
N ALA A 111 -1.69 21.69 2.49
CA ALA A 111 -2.48 22.35 3.53
C ALA A 111 -3.95 21.87 3.55
N GLY A 112 -4.17 20.57 3.53
CA GLY A 112 -5.49 19.94 3.53
C GLY A 112 -6.24 19.98 2.20
N THR A 113 -5.74 20.69 1.20
CA THR A 113 -6.36 20.77 -0.12
C THR A 113 -5.70 19.78 -1.09
N ARG A 114 -6.51 18.99 -1.78
CA ARG A 114 -6.02 18.11 -2.84
C ARG A 114 -5.70 18.92 -4.09
N ILE A 115 -4.42 19.07 -4.40
CA ILE A 115 -3.92 19.83 -5.56
C ILE A 115 -3.70 18.95 -6.81
N LEU A 116 -3.55 17.64 -6.64
CA LEU A 116 -3.43 16.67 -7.74
C LEU A 116 -4.31 15.45 -7.47
N ASN A 117 -4.96 14.94 -8.52
CA ASN A 117 -5.72 13.69 -8.47
C ASN A 117 -5.64 12.98 -9.83
N LEU A 118 -4.71 12.07 -9.94
CA LEU A 118 -4.57 11.18 -11.10
C LEU A 118 -5.08 9.79 -10.76
N SER A 119 -5.57 9.06 -11.77
CA SER A 119 -5.99 7.67 -11.58
C SER A 119 -5.76 6.83 -12.82
N VAL A 120 -5.26 5.62 -12.61
CA VAL A 120 -5.13 4.58 -13.64
C VAL A 120 -6.20 3.53 -13.36
N ASN A 121 -6.91 3.11 -14.38
CA ASN A 121 -7.95 2.07 -14.29
C ASN A 121 -7.49 0.77 -14.97
N ASN A 122 -8.29 -0.29 -14.78
CA ASN A 122 -8.04 -1.62 -15.35
C ASN A 122 -6.70 -2.23 -14.95
N VAL A 123 -6.24 -1.97 -13.73
CA VAL A 123 -5.03 -2.58 -13.16
C VAL A 123 -5.42 -3.76 -12.30
N ASP A 124 -4.87 -4.94 -12.57
CA ASP A 124 -5.01 -6.10 -11.69
C ASP A 124 -4.15 -5.93 -10.44
N LYS A 125 -4.72 -5.37 -9.39
CA LYS A 125 -4.02 -5.11 -8.13
C LYS A 125 -3.55 -6.37 -7.40
N SER A 126 -3.96 -7.57 -7.82
CA SER A 126 -3.60 -8.83 -7.16
C SER A 126 -2.22 -9.35 -7.55
N ILE A 127 -1.66 -8.85 -8.62
CA ILE A 127 -0.28 -9.13 -9.06
C ILE A 127 0.66 -7.99 -8.66
N LEU A 128 1.95 -8.30 -8.58
CA LEU A 128 2.97 -7.28 -8.32
C LEU A 128 3.10 -6.34 -9.51
N HIS A 129 3.08 -5.05 -9.22
CA HIS A 129 3.37 -3.98 -10.17
C HIS A 129 4.50 -3.13 -9.64
N LYS A 130 5.38 -2.71 -10.53
CA LYS A 130 6.40 -1.70 -10.29
C LYS A 130 5.84 -0.33 -10.62
N ILE A 131 5.61 0.48 -9.61
CA ILE A 131 4.91 1.77 -9.71
C ILE A 131 5.86 2.88 -9.30
N ALA A 132 6.02 3.90 -10.14
CA ALA A 132 6.72 5.13 -9.80
C ALA A 132 5.78 6.33 -9.94
N PHE A 133 5.70 7.13 -8.88
CA PHE A 133 4.99 8.40 -8.87
C PHE A 133 6.01 9.53 -8.73
N LYS A 134 6.30 10.19 -9.86
CA LYS A 134 7.13 11.39 -9.91
C LYS A 134 6.29 12.58 -9.50
N TYR A 135 6.78 13.37 -8.55
CA TYR A 135 6.16 14.61 -8.09
C TYR A 135 7.15 15.77 -8.19
N LYS A 136 6.77 16.77 -8.95
CA LYS A 136 7.50 18.03 -9.13
C LYS A 136 6.53 19.08 -9.64
N ASN A 137 6.73 20.34 -9.27
CA ASN A 137 5.91 21.44 -9.79
C ASN A 137 5.86 21.42 -11.31
N SER A 138 4.67 21.40 -11.89
CA SER A 138 4.43 21.35 -13.33
C SER A 138 5.02 20.14 -14.07
N ASP A 139 5.44 19.08 -13.35
CA ASP A 139 6.03 17.86 -13.92
C ASP A 139 5.70 16.63 -13.06
N TYR A 140 4.43 16.27 -13.03
CA TYR A 140 3.96 15.06 -12.38
C TYR A 140 3.79 13.94 -13.40
N SER A 141 4.25 12.75 -13.08
CA SER A 141 4.00 11.58 -13.94
C SER A 141 3.84 10.29 -13.14
N VAL A 142 3.12 9.35 -13.73
CA VAL A 142 2.88 8.02 -13.19
C VAL A 142 3.35 6.97 -14.19
N TRP A 143 4.22 6.10 -13.70
CA TRP A 143 4.78 4.99 -14.46
C TRP A 143 4.41 3.67 -13.81
N ILE A 144 3.91 2.72 -14.61
CA ILE A 144 3.60 1.37 -14.15
C ILE A 144 4.19 0.38 -15.16
N ASP A 145 4.99 -0.56 -14.68
CA ASP A 145 5.56 -1.66 -15.47
C ASP A 145 6.26 -1.20 -16.76
N GLY A 146 7.08 -0.14 -16.65
CA GLY A 146 7.86 0.44 -17.75
C GLY A 146 7.09 1.40 -18.66
N VAL A 147 5.82 1.69 -18.37
CA VAL A 147 4.97 2.54 -19.22
C VAL A 147 4.55 3.80 -18.48
N GLU A 148 4.73 4.96 -19.11
CA GLU A 148 4.13 6.21 -18.64
C GLU A 148 2.63 6.21 -18.96
N LEU A 149 1.81 6.29 -17.91
CA LEU A 149 0.36 6.22 -18.05
C LEU A 149 -0.33 7.56 -17.88
N LEU A 150 0.22 8.45 -17.05
CA LEU A 150 -0.40 9.74 -16.72
C LEU A 150 0.66 10.81 -16.53
N THR A 151 0.30 12.04 -16.92
CA THR A 151 1.09 13.26 -16.66
C THR A 151 0.19 14.40 -16.21
N ASP A 152 0.73 15.36 -15.44
CA ASP A 152 0.08 16.63 -15.13
C ASP A 152 1.12 17.75 -15.05
N SER A 153 0.83 18.87 -15.70
CA SER A 153 1.70 20.04 -15.75
C SER A 153 1.10 21.29 -15.09
N LEU A 154 -0.06 21.16 -14.46
CA LEU A 154 -0.81 22.29 -13.91
C LEU A 154 -0.76 22.33 -12.37
N ALA A 155 -0.50 21.20 -11.72
CA ALA A 155 -0.52 21.13 -10.27
C ALA A 155 0.66 21.92 -9.66
N ASP A 156 0.36 22.60 -8.57
CA ASP A 156 1.31 23.21 -7.63
C ASP A 156 2.06 22.12 -6.83
N ASN A 157 3.02 22.47 -5.99
CA ASN A 157 3.73 21.50 -5.15
C ASN A 157 3.65 21.82 -3.66
N ILE A 158 4.10 20.87 -2.84
CA ILE A 158 4.23 21.00 -1.41
C ILE A 158 5.43 21.92 -1.08
N PRO A 159 5.35 22.81 -0.09
CA PRO A 159 6.47 23.63 0.34
C PRO A 159 7.68 22.81 0.77
N ALA A 160 8.87 23.38 0.62
CA ALA A 160 10.11 22.72 1.04
C ALA A 160 10.10 22.38 2.54
N ASN A 161 10.82 21.30 2.90
CA ASN A 161 10.98 20.85 4.29
C ASN A 161 9.67 20.52 5.03
N THR A 162 8.63 20.15 4.30
CA THR A 162 7.32 19.81 4.87
C THR A 162 7.18 18.31 5.11
N LEU A 163 7.51 17.48 4.09
CA LEU A 163 7.40 16.03 4.18
C LEU A 163 8.59 15.46 4.97
N ASN A 164 8.29 14.65 5.97
CA ASN A 164 9.30 14.08 6.87
C ASN A 164 9.05 12.62 7.25
N LYS A 165 8.04 11.99 6.66
CA LYS A 165 7.62 10.64 7.04
C LYS A 165 7.22 9.82 5.80
N LEU A 166 7.71 8.58 5.73
CA LEU A 166 7.18 7.54 4.86
C LEU A 166 6.24 6.66 5.69
N SER A 167 5.01 6.47 5.23
CA SER A 167 3.99 5.65 5.91
C SER A 167 3.34 4.68 4.94
N PHE A 168 3.06 3.48 5.44
CA PHE A 168 2.21 2.51 4.76
C PHE A 168 0.73 2.71 5.14
N ASP A 169 0.30 3.97 5.11
CA ASP A 169 -1.07 4.44 5.35
C ASP A 169 -1.27 5.84 4.73
N GLY A 170 -2.38 6.50 5.06
CA GLY A 170 -2.69 7.86 4.60
C GLY A 170 -2.06 8.99 5.41
N GLY A 171 -1.07 8.71 6.26
CA GLY A 171 -0.37 9.69 7.09
C GLY A 171 -0.80 9.74 8.55
N VAL A 172 -2.02 9.31 8.87
CA VAL A 172 -2.62 9.34 10.22
C VAL A 172 -3.10 7.96 10.70
N GLY A 173 -2.51 6.88 10.18
CA GLY A 173 -2.95 5.51 10.48
C GLY A 173 -4.21 5.09 9.73
N ALA A 174 -4.75 5.94 8.84
CA ALA A 174 -5.95 5.63 8.08
C ALA A 174 -5.60 4.90 6.78
N TYR A 175 -6.38 3.86 6.47
CA TYR A 175 -6.23 3.07 5.23
C TYR A 175 -4.86 2.40 5.08
N PRO A 176 -4.45 1.55 6.05
CA PRO A 176 -3.15 0.90 6.01
C PRO A 176 -2.97 0.04 4.75
N PHE A 177 -1.75 -0.02 4.24
CA PHE A 177 -1.42 -0.85 3.09
C PHE A 177 -1.31 -2.33 3.51
N ASN A 178 -2.41 -3.03 3.46
CA ASN A 178 -2.47 -4.47 3.66
C ASN A 178 -2.28 -5.17 2.31
N GLY A 179 -1.06 -5.57 2.01
CA GLY A 179 -0.69 -6.14 0.71
C GLY A 179 0.68 -6.80 0.74
N LYS A 180 1.15 -7.21 -0.42
CA LYS A 180 2.53 -7.63 -0.62
C LYS A 180 3.34 -6.38 -0.97
N VAL A 181 4.46 -6.20 -0.30
CA VAL A 181 5.44 -5.15 -0.58
C VAL A 181 6.76 -5.84 -0.84
N ASN A 182 7.25 -5.74 -2.05
CA ASN A 182 8.54 -6.30 -2.44
C ASN A 182 9.63 -5.26 -2.24
N GLU A 183 9.36 -4.03 -2.64
CA GLU A 183 10.30 -2.93 -2.52
C GLU A 183 9.57 -1.58 -2.39
N VAL A 184 10.16 -0.64 -1.67
CA VAL A 184 9.79 0.79 -1.66
C VAL A 184 11.05 1.63 -1.65
N GLN A 185 11.11 2.60 -2.53
CA GLN A 185 12.22 3.55 -2.62
C GLN A 185 11.70 4.99 -2.69
N VAL A 186 12.47 5.92 -2.17
CA VAL A 186 12.20 7.35 -2.26
C VAL A 186 13.41 8.03 -2.87
N TYR A 187 13.20 8.75 -3.96
CA TYR A 187 14.22 9.56 -4.62
C TYR A 187 13.98 11.03 -4.33
N LYS A 188 15.05 11.75 -4.00
CA LYS A 188 15.00 13.19 -3.66
C LYS A 188 14.89 14.10 -4.89
N GLU A 189 15.14 13.56 -6.05
CA GLU A 189 15.12 14.26 -7.33
C GLU A 189 14.06 13.64 -8.22
N ALA A 190 13.43 14.46 -9.05
CA ALA A 190 12.56 13.99 -10.10
C ALA A 190 13.41 13.28 -11.16
N LEU A 191 13.30 11.96 -11.23
CA LEU A 191 14.03 11.15 -12.20
C LEU A 191 13.57 11.47 -13.62
N THR A 192 14.49 11.27 -14.58
CA THR A 192 14.19 11.36 -16.02
C THR A 192 13.31 10.21 -16.47
N ASP A 193 12.62 10.35 -17.60
CA ASP A 193 11.75 9.31 -18.16
C ASP A 193 12.53 8.02 -18.44
N ALA A 194 13.80 8.11 -18.91
CA ALA A 194 14.66 6.95 -19.16
C ALA A 194 14.98 6.18 -17.85
N GLU A 195 15.19 6.90 -16.74
CA GLU A 195 15.41 6.30 -15.43
C GLU A 195 14.12 5.69 -14.88
N LEU A 196 12.96 6.33 -15.09
CA LEU A 196 11.66 5.83 -14.68
C LEU A 196 11.25 4.57 -15.45
N ILE A 197 11.51 4.52 -16.77
CA ILE A 197 11.37 3.29 -17.57
C ILE A 197 12.21 2.17 -16.96
N THR A 198 13.50 2.45 -16.72
CA THR A 198 14.43 1.45 -16.20
C THR A 198 14.00 0.95 -14.80
N LEU A 199 13.58 1.87 -13.93
CA LEU A 199 13.16 1.59 -12.56
C LEU A 199 11.90 0.72 -12.53
N THR A 200 10.95 0.95 -13.44
CA THR A 200 9.65 0.28 -13.44
C THR A 200 9.55 -0.90 -14.40
N THR A 201 10.53 -1.18 -15.25
CA THR A 201 10.52 -2.35 -16.14
C THR A 201 10.53 -3.66 -15.32
N ILE A 202 9.63 -4.59 -15.68
CA ILE A 202 9.48 -5.92 -15.06
C ILE A 202 10.54 -6.87 -15.62
#